data_2597b81d3c446a09dfe7c8fc412131e5
#
_entry.id   2597b81d3c446a09dfe7c8fc412131e5
#
_cell.length_a   1.000
_cell.length_b   1.000
_cell.length_c   1.000
_cell.angle_alpha   90.00
_cell.angle_beta   90.00
_cell.angle_gamma   90.00
#
_symmetry.space_group_name_H-M   'P 1'
#
loop_
_entity.id
_entity.type
_entity.pdbx_description
1 polymer ?
#
loop_
_entity_poly.entity_id
_entity_poly.type
_entity_poly.pdbx_seq_one_letter_code
_entity_poly.pdbx_strand_id
1 'polypeptide(L)'
;LDANLEQIEAVLVSLDEANIVSVSGNYLYAEFTSRIMGYVDDVEFMYDAATGITHVRSASRLGYSDLGANRKRIEAIRSAL
;
A
#
# COMPACT_ATOMS: atom_id res chain seq x y z
N LEU A 1 5.80 3.09 7.91
CA LEU A 1 6.96 2.73 7.10
C LEU A 1 8.03 3.80 7.16
N ASP A 2 9.24 3.38 7.31
CA ASP A 2 10.41 4.25 7.45
C ASP A 2 10.94 4.64 6.06
N ALA A 3 10.08 5.19 5.23
CA ALA A 3 10.37 5.52 3.84
C ALA A 3 9.48 6.65 3.35
N ASN A 4 9.95 7.38 2.34
CA ASN A 4 9.14 8.42 1.70
C ASN A 4 8.28 7.83 0.59
N LEU A 5 7.37 8.64 0.02
CA LEU A 5 6.44 8.17 -1.01
C LEU A 5 7.13 7.76 -2.31
N GLU A 6 8.25 8.38 -2.68
CA GLU A 6 9.02 7.99 -3.86
C GLU A 6 9.53 6.56 -3.74
N GLN A 7 10.07 6.21 -2.58
CA GLN A 7 10.57 4.87 -2.32
C GLN A 7 9.44 3.85 -2.35
N ILE A 8 8.30 4.19 -1.76
CA ILE A 8 7.13 3.32 -1.73
C ILE A 8 6.57 3.15 -3.15
N GLU A 9 6.47 4.23 -3.92
CA GLU A 9 6.00 4.18 -5.29
C GLU A 9 6.86 3.24 -6.14
N ALA A 10 8.18 3.31 -5.99
CA ALA A 10 9.10 2.43 -6.71
C ALA A 10 8.86 0.96 -6.40
N VAL A 11 8.58 0.64 -5.15
CA VAL A 11 8.23 -0.73 -4.76
C VAL A 11 6.90 -1.15 -5.38
N LEU A 12 5.88 -0.29 -5.31
CA LEU A 12 4.55 -0.61 -5.83
C LEU A 12 4.57 -0.85 -7.35
N VAL A 13 5.36 -0.09 -8.08
CA VAL A 13 5.50 -0.26 -9.53
C VAL A 13 6.05 -1.65 -9.87
N SER A 14 6.86 -2.22 -8.99
CA SER A 14 7.43 -3.55 -9.18
C SER A 14 6.46 -4.69 -8.84
N LEU A 15 5.32 -4.39 -8.21
CA LEU A 15 4.34 -5.38 -7.79
C LEU A 15 3.20 -5.48 -8.81
N ASP A 16 3.02 -6.68 -9.38
CA ASP A 16 1.98 -6.91 -10.39
C ASP A 16 0.56 -6.66 -9.86
N GLU A 17 0.35 -6.91 -8.56
CA GLU A 17 -0.96 -6.78 -7.93
C GLU A 17 -1.33 -5.33 -7.62
N ALA A 18 -0.36 -4.43 -7.61
CA ALA A 18 -0.57 -3.05 -7.21
C ALA A 18 -0.85 -2.16 -8.42
N ASN A 19 -1.84 -1.29 -8.27
CA ASN A 19 -2.14 -0.26 -9.25
C ASN A 19 -2.20 1.08 -8.53
N ILE A 20 -1.29 1.99 -8.85
CA ILE A 20 -1.27 3.32 -8.27
C ILE A 20 -2.34 4.16 -8.93
N VAL A 21 -3.32 4.60 -8.15
CA VAL A 21 -4.47 5.37 -8.65
C VAL A 21 -4.18 6.86 -8.64
N SER A 22 -3.62 7.37 -7.56
CA SER A 22 -3.30 8.79 -7.45
C SER A 22 -2.13 9.04 -6.50
N VAL A 23 -1.38 10.07 -6.81
CA VAL A 23 -0.32 10.61 -5.95
C VAL A 23 -0.50 12.11 -5.90
N SER A 24 -0.62 12.69 -4.71
CA SER A 24 -0.81 14.13 -4.55
C SER A 24 -0.18 14.60 -3.24
N GLY A 25 0.82 15.47 -3.33
CA GLY A 25 1.52 15.96 -2.15
C GLY A 25 2.11 14.81 -1.34
N ASN A 26 1.70 14.67 -0.09
CA ASN A 26 2.18 13.63 0.82
C ASN A 26 1.25 12.42 0.89
N TYR A 27 0.40 12.24 -0.13
CA TYR A 27 -0.61 11.18 -0.17
C TYR A 27 -0.47 10.33 -1.42
N LEU A 28 -0.53 9.02 -1.25
CA LEU A 28 -0.55 8.06 -2.36
C LEU A 28 -1.68 7.05 -2.11
N TYR A 29 -2.50 6.83 -3.14
CA TYR A 29 -3.57 5.85 -3.10
C TYR A 29 -3.33 4.78 -4.16
N ALA A 30 -3.40 3.53 -3.75
CA ALA A 30 -3.24 2.38 -4.64
C ALA A 30 -4.31 1.34 -4.39
N GLU A 31 -4.62 0.58 -5.44
CA GLU A 31 -5.50 -0.58 -5.37
C GLU A 31 -4.65 -1.83 -5.54
N PHE A 32 -4.89 -2.83 -4.69
CA PHE A 32 -4.26 -4.14 -4.80
C PHE A 32 -5.32 -5.16 -5.16
N THR A 33 -5.11 -5.87 -6.25
CA THR A 33 -6.05 -6.88 -6.74
C THR A 33 -5.47 -8.27 -6.55
N SER A 34 -6.20 -9.13 -5.85
CA SER A 34 -5.83 -10.53 -5.66
C SER A 34 -5.84 -11.27 -6.99
N ARG A 35 -4.78 -12.03 -7.28
CA ARG A 35 -4.64 -12.77 -8.55
C ARG A 35 -5.69 -13.86 -8.72
N ILE A 36 -6.04 -14.54 -7.66
CA ILE A 36 -6.93 -15.71 -7.72
C ILE A 36 -8.38 -15.30 -7.61
N MET A 37 -8.70 -14.49 -6.61
CA MET A 37 -10.08 -14.14 -6.28
C MET A 37 -10.55 -12.84 -6.92
N GLY A 38 -9.64 -12.03 -7.42
CA GLY A 38 -9.99 -10.73 -8.00
C GLY A 38 -10.48 -9.71 -6.99
N TYR A 39 -10.29 -9.93 -5.71
CA TYR A 39 -10.67 -8.98 -4.66
C TYR A 39 -9.77 -7.75 -4.72
N VAL A 40 -10.37 -6.59 -4.53
CA VAL A 40 -9.66 -5.32 -4.54
C VAL A 40 -9.58 -4.78 -3.12
N ASP A 41 -8.37 -4.46 -2.69
CA ASP A 41 -8.12 -3.80 -1.41
C ASP A 41 -7.63 -2.38 -1.68
N ASP A 42 -8.13 -1.43 -0.90
CA ASP A 42 -7.70 -0.04 -0.97
C ASP A 42 -6.56 0.20 0.01
N VAL A 43 -5.46 0.77 -0.48
CA VAL A 43 -4.28 1.04 0.34
C VAL A 43 -3.90 2.50 0.20
N GLU A 44 -3.82 3.19 1.31
CA GLU A 44 -3.47 4.61 1.37
C GLU A 44 -2.15 4.78 2.11
N PHE A 45 -1.31 5.66 1.59
CA PHE A 45 -0.02 6.01 2.19
C PHE A 45 0.02 7.50 2.44
N MET A 46 0.31 7.90 3.65
CA MET A 46 0.41 9.29 4.06
C MET A 46 1.77 9.56 4.66
N TYR A 47 2.58 10.37 3.98
CA TYR A 47 3.90 10.72 4.46
C TYR A 47 3.84 11.87 5.46
N ASP A 48 4.46 11.67 6.61
CA ASP A 48 4.63 12.70 7.64
C ASP A 48 6.05 13.25 7.56
N ALA A 49 6.20 14.44 7.00
CA ALA A 49 7.50 15.07 6.82
C ALA A 49 8.18 15.42 8.15
N ALA A 50 7.40 15.63 9.21
CA ALA A 50 7.94 15.97 10.52
C ALA A 50 8.68 14.79 11.17
N THR A 51 8.23 13.57 10.91
CA THR A 51 8.82 12.36 11.48
C THR A 51 9.61 11.53 10.46
N GLY A 52 9.42 11.79 9.16
CA GLY A 52 10.03 10.99 8.10
C GLY A 52 9.38 9.62 7.93
N ILE A 53 8.20 9.42 8.48
CA ILE A 53 7.50 8.14 8.47
C ILE A 53 6.27 8.24 7.59
N THR A 54 5.98 7.18 6.81
CA THR A 54 4.75 7.05 6.04
C THR A 54 3.77 6.17 6.81
N HIS A 55 2.60 6.70 7.07
CA HIS A 55 1.49 5.96 7.66
C HIS A 55 0.75 5.22 6.57
N VAL A 56 0.30 4.00 6.87
CA VAL A 56 -0.36 3.13 5.91
C VAL A 56 -1.72 2.71 6.45
N ARG A 57 -2.72 2.75 5.56
CA ARG A 57 -4.03 2.19 5.83
C ARG A 57 -4.36 1.24 4.69
N SER A 58 -4.63 -0.02 5.02
CA SER A 58 -4.99 -1.05 4.04
C SER A 58 -6.30 -1.69 4.46
N ALA A 59 -7.29 -1.69 3.56
CA ALA A 59 -8.62 -2.18 3.86
C ALA A 59 -9.24 -2.91 2.67
N SER A 60 -9.94 -4.00 2.97
CA SER A 60 -10.69 -4.75 1.96
C SER A 60 -12.02 -4.06 1.66
N ARG A 61 -12.37 -3.93 0.38
CA ARG A 61 -13.66 -3.37 -0.05
C ARG A 61 -14.84 -4.24 0.35
N LEU A 62 -14.62 -5.55 0.47
CA LEU A 62 -15.72 -6.49 0.72
C LEU A 62 -16.08 -6.63 2.19
N GLY A 63 -15.39 -5.93 3.09
CA GLY A 63 -15.70 -5.96 4.51
C GLY A 63 -15.39 -7.27 5.21
N TYR A 64 -14.72 -8.22 4.55
CA TYR A 64 -14.29 -9.46 5.16
C TYR A 64 -13.02 -9.25 5.96
N SER A 65 -12.85 -10.10 6.99
CA SER A 65 -11.53 -10.24 7.58
C SER A 65 -10.59 -10.81 6.53
N ASP A 66 -9.46 -10.15 6.30
CA ASP A 66 -8.49 -10.59 5.30
C ASP A 66 -7.52 -11.64 5.83
N LEU A 67 -7.73 -12.12 7.06
CA LEU A 67 -6.91 -13.15 7.71
C LEU A 67 -5.41 -12.80 7.71
N GLY A 68 -5.10 -11.52 7.81
CA GLY A 68 -3.73 -11.04 7.83
C GLY A 68 -3.14 -10.73 6.46
N ALA A 69 -3.93 -10.77 5.39
CA ALA A 69 -3.44 -10.44 4.04
C ALA A 69 -2.92 -9.01 3.97
N ASN A 70 -3.62 -8.04 4.59
CA ASN A 70 -3.16 -6.66 4.64
C ASN A 70 -1.85 -6.54 5.40
N ARG A 71 -1.71 -7.25 6.51
CA ARG A 71 -0.48 -7.26 7.28
C ARG A 71 0.68 -7.84 6.46
N LYS A 72 0.46 -8.95 5.77
CA LYS A 72 1.48 -9.57 4.91
C LYS A 72 1.89 -8.63 3.79
N ARG A 73 0.95 -7.90 3.21
CA ARG A 73 1.20 -6.92 2.17
C ARG A 73 2.14 -5.81 2.67
N ILE A 74 1.85 -5.25 3.83
CA ILE A 74 2.68 -4.20 4.41
C ILE A 74 4.06 -4.72 4.79
N GLU A 75 4.14 -5.93 5.32
CA GLU A 75 5.44 -6.56 5.62
C GLU A 75 6.26 -6.78 4.35
N ALA A 76 5.63 -7.21 3.26
CA ALA A 76 6.30 -7.40 1.98
C ALA A 76 6.83 -6.06 1.43
N ILE A 77 6.05 -5.00 1.53
CA ILE A 77 6.49 -3.66 1.12
C ILE A 77 7.67 -3.21 1.97
N ARG A 78 7.57 -3.38 3.28
CA ARG A 78 8.64 -3.01 4.20
C ARG A 78 9.94 -3.76 3.88
N SER A 79 9.85 -5.04 3.58
CA SER A 79 11.02 -5.85 3.24
C SER A 79 11.67 -5.44 1.93
N ALA A 80 10.91 -4.89 1.00
CA ALA A 80 11.40 -4.42 -0.29
C ALA A 80 12.00 -3.01 -0.24
N LEU A 81 11.76 -2.30 0.83
CA LEU A 81 12.34 -0.97 1.05
C LEU A 81 13.80 -1.09 1.60
#